data_79a5e089230fb2d59a19cb0ccbb68737
#
_entry.id   79a5e089230fb2d59a19cb0ccbb68737
#
_cell.length_a   1.000
_cell.length_b   1.000
_cell.length_c   1.000
_cell.angle_alpha   90.00
_cell.angle_beta   90.00
_cell.angle_gamma   90.00
#
_symmetry.space_group_name_H-M   'P 1'
#
loop_
_entity.id
_entity.type
_entity.pdbx_description
1 polymer ?
#
loop_
_entity_poly.entity_id
_entity_poly.type
_entity_poly.pdbx_seq_one_letter_code
_entity_poly.pdbx_strand_id
1 'polypeptide(L)'
;GAQSQQMLASGEVSLGQFWNGRIYALQQDGAPVGVSWKQNLVMADFLVIPKGAKNKEAAMKFLANASSAKGQATFANLTAYAPVNVNSVEQLNADLAPNLPTAHVKDQVNLDYAYWAKHGEAISAQWNEWLVK
;
A
#
# COMPACT_ATOMS: atom_id res chain seq x y z
N GLY A 1 8.17 7.57 -3.97
CA GLY A 1 7.06 8.43 -4.33
C GLY A 1 6.97 8.73 -5.82
N ALA A 2 6.51 9.92 -6.19
CA ALA A 2 6.32 10.29 -7.59
C ALA A 2 7.62 10.23 -8.42
N GLN A 3 8.74 10.66 -7.85
CA GLN A 3 10.04 10.60 -8.53
C GLN A 3 10.43 9.18 -8.94
N SER A 4 10.34 8.22 -8.02
CA SER A 4 10.69 6.82 -8.31
C SER A 4 9.76 6.19 -9.36
N GLN A 5 8.46 6.57 -9.37
CA GLN A 5 7.54 6.15 -10.43
C GLN A 5 7.97 6.70 -11.80
N GLN A 6 8.37 7.97 -11.85
CA GLN A 6 8.82 8.59 -13.10
C GLN A 6 10.10 7.94 -13.62
N MET A 7 11.08 7.66 -12.76
CA MET A 7 12.31 6.96 -13.12
C MET A 7 12.04 5.56 -13.69
N LEU A 8 11.08 4.82 -13.12
CA LEU A 8 10.69 3.52 -13.65
C LEU A 8 9.96 3.66 -14.98
N ALA A 9 9.01 4.59 -15.10
CA ALA A 9 8.24 4.79 -16.31
C ALA A 9 9.09 5.28 -17.49
N SER A 10 10.12 6.09 -17.23
CA SER A 10 11.06 6.58 -18.24
C SER A 10 12.15 5.56 -18.62
N GLY A 11 12.26 4.44 -17.88
CA GLY A 11 13.33 3.46 -18.09
C GLY A 11 14.68 3.85 -17.50
N GLU A 12 14.77 4.94 -16.76
CA GLU A 12 15.99 5.34 -16.04
C GLU A 12 16.42 4.28 -15.01
N VAL A 13 15.44 3.60 -14.38
CA VAL A 13 15.66 2.42 -13.56
C VAL A 13 14.88 1.24 -14.11
N SER A 14 15.47 0.06 -14.11
CA SER A 14 14.84 -1.17 -14.58
C SER A 14 14.09 -1.94 -13.49
N LEU A 15 14.43 -1.73 -12.23
CA LEU A 15 13.88 -2.42 -11.07
C LEU A 15 13.76 -1.47 -9.89
N GLY A 16 12.80 -1.73 -9.00
CA GLY A 16 12.66 -1.00 -7.76
C GLY A 16 11.58 -1.60 -6.86
N GLN A 17 11.53 -1.14 -5.63
CA GLN A 17 10.46 -1.45 -4.68
C GLN A 17 9.43 -0.32 -4.72
N PHE A 18 8.18 -0.68 -4.92
CA PHE A 18 7.08 0.27 -5.08
C PHE A 18 5.83 -0.19 -4.35
N TRP A 19 4.99 0.76 -4.00
CA TRP A 19 3.62 0.49 -3.61
C TRP A 19 2.84 -0.05 -4.81
N ASN A 20 2.15 -1.17 -4.63
CA ASN A 20 1.43 -1.84 -5.71
C ASN A 20 0.41 -0.92 -6.42
N GLY A 21 -0.33 -0.09 -5.67
CA GLY A 21 -1.27 0.86 -6.26
C GLY A 21 -0.61 1.89 -7.19
N ARG A 22 0.67 2.23 -6.93
CA ARG A 22 1.44 3.13 -7.80
C ARG A 22 1.82 2.47 -9.11
N ILE A 23 2.19 1.20 -9.07
CA ILE A 23 2.51 0.45 -10.30
C ILE A 23 1.24 0.17 -11.10
N TYR A 24 0.13 -0.15 -10.42
CA TYR A 24 -1.16 -0.31 -11.07
C TYR A 24 -1.56 0.97 -11.85
N ALA A 25 -1.41 2.15 -11.26
CA ALA A 25 -1.68 3.40 -11.95
C ALA A 25 -0.81 3.58 -13.20
N LEU A 26 0.50 3.29 -13.12
CA LEU A 26 1.38 3.35 -14.30
C LEU A 26 0.95 2.37 -15.41
N GLN A 27 0.49 1.18 -15.04
CA GLN A 27 -0.03 0.20 -16.00
C GLN A 27 -1.31 0.69 -16.68
N GLN A 28 -2.21 1.33 -15.94
CA GLN A 28 -3.41 1.94 -16.50
C GLN A 28 -3.09 3.10 -17.46
N ASP A 29 -2.01 3.83 -17.19
CA ASP A 29 -1.48 4.88 -18.08
C ASP A 29 -0.69 4.33 -19.28
N GLY A 30 -0.60 3.00 -19.42
CA GLY A 30 0.05 2.33 -20.55
C GLY A 30 1.57 2.18 -20.41
N ALA A 31 2.14 2.44 -19.24
CA ALA A 31 3.58 2.22 -19.04
C ALA A 31 3.90 0.71 -19.08
N PRO A 32 4.99 0.28 -19.76
CA PRO A 32 5.37 -1.14 -19.89
C PRO A 32 6.07 -1.66 -18.62
N VAL A 33 5.38 -1.62 -17.51
CA VAL A 33 5.88 -2.04 -16.20
C VAL A 33 5.12 -3.25 -15.67
N GLY A 34 5.82 -4.16 -14.97
CA GLY A 34 5.24 -5.34 -14.34
C GLY A 34 5.52 -5.39 -12.84
N VAL A 35 4.81 -6.29 -12.15
CA VAL A 35 4.98 -6.53 -10.71
C VAL A 35 5.44 -7.97 -10.47
N SER A 36 6.51 -8.15 -9.72
CA SER A 36 6.84 -9.44 -9.12
C SER A 36 6.28 -9.46 -7.71
N TRP A 37 5.35 -10.37 -7.45
CA TRP A 37 4.73 -10.56 -6.15
C TRP A 37 5.53 -11.47 -5.23
N LYS A 38 6.58 -12.10 -5.74
CA LYS A 38 7.41 -13.02 -4.98
C LYS A 38 8.13 -12.29 -3.86
N GLN A 39 7.94 -12.71 -2.61
CA GLN A 39 8.47 -12.05 -1.41
C GLN A 39 7.96 -10.60 -1.25
N ASN A 40 6.73 -10.33 -1.64
CA ASN A 40 6.15 -9.01 -1.45
C ASN A 40 6.02 -8.65 0.04
N LEU A 41 6.40 -7.42 0.40
CA LEU A 41 6.24 -6.90 1.76
C LEU A 41 4.82 -6.39 1.95
N VAL A 42 4.11 -6.94 2.96
CA VAL A 42 2.79 -6.48 3.33
C VAL A 42 2.86 -5.54 4.51
N MET A 43 2.24 -4.39 4.33
CA MET A 43 2.07 -3.37 5.36
C MET A 43 0.59 -3.01 5.45
N ALA A 44 0.12 -2.72 6.66
CA ALA A 44 -1.21 -2.21 6.89
C ALA A 44 -1.17 -0.71 7.18
N ASP A 45 -2.08 0.04 6.57
CA ASP A 45 -2.32 1.43 6.91
C ASP A 45 -3.44 1.55 7.93
N PHE A 46 -3.35 2.54 8.81
CA PHE A 46 -4.28 2.75 9.90
C PHE A 46 -4.92 4.13 9.82
N LEU A 47 -6.24 4.15 9.85
CA LEU A 47 -6.98 5.39 10.06
C LEU A 47 -7.10 5.64 11.57
N VAL A 48 -6.60 6.76 12.03
CA VAL A 48 -6.58 7.09 13.46
C VAL A 48 -7.23 8.45 13.74
N ILE A 49 -7.83 8.60 14.93
CA ILE A 49 -8.36 9.86 15.42
C ILE A 49 -7.43 10.35 16.53
N PRO A 50 -6.67 11.43 16.33
CA PRO A 50 -5.77 11.96 17.36
C PRO A 50 -6.52 12.39 18.63
N LYS A 51 -5.85 12.28 19.78
CA LYS A 51 -6.38 12.81 21.05
C LYS A 51 -6.63 14.31 20.91
N GLY A 52 -7.81 14.77 21.30
CA GLY A 52 -8.21 16.19 21.22
C GLY A 52 -8.80 16.59 19.86
N ALA A 53 -9.06 15.67 18.93
CA ALA A 53 -9.75 15.98 17.69
C ALA A 53 -11.14 16.58 17.98
N LYS A 54 -11.40 17.78 17.42
CA LYS A 54 -12.65 18.53 17.66
C LYS A 54 -13.89 17.86 17.05
N ASN A 55 -13.71 17.13 15.93
CA ASN A 55 -14.79 16.50 15.17
C ASN A 55 -14.81 14.98 15.32
N LYS A 56 -14.55 14.47 16.55
CA LYS A 56 -14.44 13.04 16.82
C LYS A 56 -15.65 12.24 16.34
N GLU A 57 -16.87 12.74 16.56
CA GLU A 57 -18.09 12.03 16.16
C GLU A 57 -18.19 11.89 14.62
N ALA A 58 -17.92 12.97 13.88
CA ALA A 58 -17.90 12.92 12.42
C ALA A 58 -16.79 11.99 11.90
N ALA A 59 -15.61 12.01 12.52
CA ALA A 59 -14.51 11.12 12.20
C ALA A 59 -14.89 9.64 12.45
N MET A 60 -15.59 9.33 13.54
CA MET A 60 -16.07 7.96 13.82
C MET A 60 -17.08 7.49 12.77
N LYS A 61 -17.99 8.35 12.31
CA LYS A 61 -18.93 8.05 11.21
C LYS A 61 -18.18 7.79 9.90
N PHE A 62 -17.15 8.60 9.60
CA PHE A 62 -16.29 8.38 8.45
C PHE A 62 -15.58 7.03 8.53
N LEU A 63 -14.94 6.71 9.67
CA LEU A 63 -14.25 5.43 9.88
C LEU A 63 -15.19 4.24 9.70
N ALA A 64 -16.40 4.31 10.24
CA ALA A 64 -17.40 3.25 10.09
C ALA A 64 -17.76 3.02 8.62
N ASN A 65 -17.93 4.09 7.84
CA ASN A 65 -18.21 4.01 6.40
C ASN A 65 -16.99 3.50 5.62
N ALA A 66 -15.80 4.07 5.87
CA ALA A 66 -14.56 3.67 5.20
C ALA A 66 -14.18 2.20 5.49
N SER A 67 -14.55 1.66 6.67
CA SER A 67 -14.30 0.26 7.05
C SER A 67 -15.40 -0.69 6.59
N SER A 68 -16.49 -0.19 6.03
CA SER A 68 -17.58 -1.03 5.50
C SER A 68 -17.10 -1.82 4.27
N ALA A 69 -17.77 -2.94 3.96
CA ALA A 69 -17.47 -3.73 2.78
C ALA A 69 -17.50 -2.88 1.49
N LYS A 70 -18.54 -2.06 1.34
CA LYS A 70 -18.69 -1.16 0.19
C LYS A 70 -17.60 -0.07 0.16
N GLY A 71 -17.32 0.56 1.31
CA GLY A 71 -16.29 1.61 1.40
C GLY A 71 -14.92 1.09 1.00
N GLN A 72 -14.53 -0.07 1.53
CA GLN A 72 -13.24 -0.67 1.23
C GLN A 72 -13.16 -1.22 -0.21
N ALA A 73 -14.23 -1.81 -0.73
CA ALA A 73 -14.26 -2.23 -2.12
C ALA A 73 -14.14 -1.04 -3.08
N THR A 74 -14.85 0.05 -2.81
CA THR A 74 -14.75 1.28 -3.61
C THR A 74 -13.31 1.82 -3.60
N PHE A 75 -12.69 1.90 -2.42
CA PHE A 75 -11.31 2.35 -2.29
C PHE A 75 -10.33 1.43 -3.04
N ALA A 76 -10.47 0.11 -2.88
CA ALA A 76 -9.63 -0.87 -3.56
C ALA A 76 -9.76 -0.77 -5.10
N ASN A 77 -10.97 -0.67 -5.61
CA ASN A 77 -11.24 -0.54 -7.04
C ASN A 77 -10.65 0.73 -7.67
N LEU A 78 -10.49 1.79 -6.87
CA LEU A 78 -9.91 3.06 -7.34
C LEU A 78 -8.39 3.12 -7.20
N THR A 79 -7.80 2.40 -6.25
CA THR A 79 -6.41 2.60 -5.85
C THR A 79 -5.53 1.37 -5.99
N ALA A 80 -6.12 0.19 -6.20
CA ALA A 80 -5.47 -1.12 -6.15
C ALA A 80 -4.81 -1.46 -4.79
N TYR A 81 -5.20 -0.80 -3.70
CA TYR A 81 -4.83 -1.22 -2.36
C TYR A 81 -5.85 -2.23 -1.82
N ALA A 82 -5.35 -3.31 -1.22
CA ALA A 82 -6.22 -4.41 -0.79
C ALA A 82 -7.14 -4.02 0.37
N PRO A 83 -8.41 -4.45 0.35
CA PRO A 83 -9.31 -4.27 1.47
C PRO A 83 -8.96 -5.24 2.60
N VAL A 84 -9.17 -4.81 3.87
CA VAL A 84 -9.06 -5.66 5.07
C VAL A 84 -10.40 -6.32 5.42
N ASN A 85 -11.51 -5.72 4.97
CA ASN A 85 -12.84 -6.28 5.18
C ASN A 85 -13.09 -7.41 4.19
N VAL A 86 -13.18 -8.64 4.69
CA VAL A 86 -13.35 -9.85 3.86
C VAL A 86 -14.63 -9.82 3.01
N ASN A 87 -15.67 -9.13 3.47
CA ASN A 87 -16.92 -8.98 2.73
C ASN A 87 -16.82 -7.99 1.54
N SER A 88 -15.68 -7.34 1.37
CA SER A 88 -15.40 -6.46 0.22
C SER A 88 -15.04 -7.26 -1.04
N VAL A 89 -14.59 -8.49 -0.90
CA VAL A 89 -14.00 -9.29 -1.99
C VAL A 89 -14.97 -9.49 -3.15
N GLU A 90 -16.23 -9.76 -2.85
CA GLU A 90 -17.28 -9.96 -3.86
C GLU A 90 -17.65 -8.69 -4.64
N GLN A 91 -17.20 -7.52 -4.17
CA GLN A 91 -17.46 -6.22 -4.77
C GLN A 91 -16.24 -5.64 -5.51
N LEU A 92 -15.16 -6.42 -5.60
CA LEU A 92 -13.96 -6.04 -6.35
C LEU A 92 -14.16 -6.25 -7.85
N ASN A 93 -13.59 -5.35 -8.64
CA ASN A 93 -13.52 -5.54 -10.08
C ASN A 93 -12.73 -6.81 -10.40
N ALA A 94 -13.24 -7.65 -11.28
CA ALA A 94 -12.63 -8.93 -11.63
C ALA A 94 -11.18 -8.78 -12.16
N ASP A 95 -10.93 -7.75 -12.95
CA ASP A 95 -9.61 -7.45 -13.52
C ASP A 95 -8.59 -6.95 -12.48
N LEU A 96 -9.10 -6.39 -11.38
CA LEU A 96 -8.26 -5.88 -10.30
C LEU A 96 -7.86 -6.99 -9.32
N ALA A 97 -8.77 -7.91 -9.00
CA ALA A 97 -8.56 -8.92 -7.95
C ALA A 97 -7.21 -9.67 -8.05
N PRO A 98 -6.73 -10.09 -9.25
CA PRO A 98 -5.43 -10.73 -9.40
C PRO A 98 -4.23 -9.80 -9.11
N ASN A 99 -4.45 -8.49 -9.16
CA ASN A 99 -3.41 -7.46 -8.96
C ASN A 99 -3.40 -6.90 -7.52
N LEU A 100 -4.11 -7.53 -6.61
CA LEU A 100 -4.11 -7.15 -5.20
C LEU A 100 -3.21 -8.06 -4.35
N PRO A 101 -2.58 -7.55 -3.29
CA PRO A 101 -1.80 -8.35 -2.34
C PRO A 101 -2.56 -9.58 -1.82
N THR A 102 -3.88 -9.49 -1.67
CA THR A 102 -4.75 -10.58 -1.21
C THR A 102 -4.75 -11.81 -2.12
N ALA A 103 -4.41 -11.67 -3.40
CA ALA A 103 -4.23 -12.78 -4.32
C ALA A 103 -2.88 -13.51 -4.16
N HIS A 104 -1.92 -12.90 -3.46
CA HIS A 104 -0.53 -13.34 -3.35
C HIS A 104 -0.08 -13.64 -1.93
N VAL A 105 -1.02 -14.01 -1.05
CA VAL A 105 -0.78 -14.25 0.39
C VAL A 105 0.31 -15.28 0.66
N LYS A 106 0.49 -16.27 -0.21
CA LYS A 106 1.50 -17.33 -0.04
C LYS A 106 2.94 -16.82 -0.21
N ASP A 107 3.11 -15.71 -0.91
CA ASP A 107 4.41 -15.11 -1.22
C ASP A 107 4.72 -13.89 -0.34
N GLN A 108 3.87 -13.60 0.64
CA GLN A 108 3.96 -12.40 1.47
C GLN A 108 5.00 -12.55 2.59
N VAL A 109 5.69 -11.44 2.82
CA VAL A 109 6.49 -11.21 4.02
C VAL A 109 5.82 -10.08 4.81
N ASN A 110 5.39 -10.37 6.03
CA ASN A 110 4.75 -9.37 6.88
C ASN A 110 5.81 -8.47 7.54
N LEU A 111 5.56 -7.17 7.57
CA LEU A 111 6.40 -6.24 8.30
C LEU A 111 6.30 -6.51 9.81
N ASP A 112 7.45 -6.69 10.47
CA ASP A 112 7.51 -6.79 11.92
C ASP A 112 7.49 -5.39 12.55
N TYR A 113 6.30 -4.91 12.87
CA TYR A 113 6.11 -3.59 13.47
C TYR A 113 6.78 -3.44 14.84
N ALA A 114 6.86 -4.51 15.64
CA ALA A 114 7.51 -4.47 16.94
C ALA A 114 9.03 -4.30 16.80
N TYR A 115 9.62 -5.03 15.85
CA TYR A 115 11.03 -4.88 15.51
C TYR A 115 11.34 -3.44 15.04
N TRP A 116 10.55 -2.92 14.10
CA TRP A 116 10.76 -1.57 13.58
C TRP A 116 10.51 -0.47 14.61
N ALA A 117 9.55 -0.64 15.51
CA ALA A 117 9.34 0.30 16.62
C ALA A 117 10.56 0.36 17.55
N LYS A 118 11.27 -0.75 17.73
CA LYS A 118 12.44 -0.83 18.59
C LYS A 118 13.75 -0.39 17.91
N HIS A 119 13.92 -0.71 16.64
CA HIS A 119 15.20 -0.59 15.94
C HIS A 119 15.19 0.43 14.79
N GLY A 120 14.04 0.96 14.41
CA GLY A 120 13.87 1.79 13.22
C GLY A 120 14.74 3.05 13.22
N GLU A 121 14.91 3.70 14.38
CA GLU A 121 15.76 4.89 14.51
C GLU A 121 17.25 4.56 14.21
N ALA A 122 17.78 3.51 14.82
CA ALA A 122 19.17 3.08 14.60
C ALA A 122 19.42 2.64 13.15
N ILE A 123 18.45 1.92 12.55
CA ILE A 123 18.54 1.49 11.15
C ILE A 123 18.49 2.70 10.21
N SER A 124 17.63 3.68 10.50
CA SER A 124 17.55 4.90 9.71
C SER A 124 18.83 5.73 9.77
N ALA A 125 19.49 5.79 10.93
CA ALA A 125 20.79 6.45 11.07
C ALA A 125 21.85 5.76 10.20
N GLN A 126 21.96 4.43 10.27
CA GLN A 126 22.89 3.65 9.44
C GLN A 126 22.60 3.81 7.94
N TRP A 127 21.33 3.84 7.54
CA TRP A 127 20.93 4.09 6.18
C TRP A 127 21.38 5.46 5.68
N ASN A 128 21.17 6.51 6.48
CA ASN A 128 21.59 7.86 6.12
C ASN A 128 23.11 8.00 6.01
N GLU A 129 23.88 7.35 6.90
CA GLU A 129 25.34 7.30 6.80
C GLU A 129 25.81 6.59 5.53
N TRP A 130 25.11 5.53 5.14
CA TRP A 130 25.44 4.79 3.93
C TRP A 130 25.17 5.60 2.64
N LEU A 131 24.09 6.37 2.61
CA LEU A 131 23.71 7.18 1.46
C LEU A 131 24.71 8.28 1.10
N VAL A 132 25.54 8.73 2.05
CA VAL A 132 26.50 9.83 1.84
C VAL A 132 27.92 9.34 1.64
N LYS A 133 28.14 8.04 1.59
CA LYS A 133 29.43 7.40 1.26
C LYS A 133 29.59 7.21 -0.24
#